data_2913b903c28dce9ac15226e154744da7
#
_entry.id   2913b903c28dce9ac15226e154744da7
#
_cell.length_a   1.000
_cell.length_b   1.000
_cell.length_c   1.000
_cell.angle_alpha   90.00
_cell.angle_beta   90.00
_cell.angle_gamma   90.00
#
_symmetry.space_group_name_H-M   'P 1'
#
loop_
_entity.id
_entity.type
_entity.pdbx_description
1 polymer ?
#
loop_
_entity_poly.entity_id
_entity_poly.type
_entity_poly.pdbx_seq_one_letter_code
_entity_poly.pdbx_strand_id
1 'polypeptide(L)'
;STLSVSAGTGTFLDEGNFETISFPKSAVPDRADFGVRVCGDSMEPVYHDGQIAWIQECSELSPGEVGIFMYDGDGYIKMYDEQEPREADRYDFTDSDGTLHMQSVLISYNKKYEPKLVSPLVRFSIVGRVLN
;
A
#
# COMPACT_ATOMS: atom_id res chain seq x y z
N SER A 1 11.81 -15.66 -10.99
CA SER A 1 12.57 -14.65 -10.23
C SER A 1 11.84 -14.31 -8.94
N THR A 2 12.56 -13.71 -8.05
CA THR A 2 12.01 -13.23 -6.79
C THR A 2 12.32 -11.76 -6.64
N LEU A 3 11.42 -11.04 -6.01
CA LEU A 3 11.63 -9.66 -5.67
C LEU A 3 11.41 -9.55 -4.17
N SER A 4 12.39 -9.00 -3.47
CA SER A 4 12.29 -8.82 -2.04
C SER A 4 11.72 -7.43 -1.74
N VAL A 5 10.55 -7.41 -1.14
CA VAL A 5 9.94 -6.18 -0.66
C VAL A 5 9.93 -6.29 0.86
N SER A 6 10.50 -5.30 1.52
CA SER A 6 10.59 -5.32 2.96
C SER A 6 9.21 -5.16 3.59
N ALA A 7 8.80 -6.10 4.41
CA ALA A 7 7.59 -5.97 5.21
C ALA A 7 7.91 -5.18 6.47
N GLY A 8 6.89 -4.61 7.07
CA GLY A 8 7.03 -3.95 8.35
C GLY A 8 7.45 -4.94 9.44
N THR A 9 8.02 -4.43 10.49
CA THR A 9 8.37 -5.26 11.64
C THR A 9 7.12 -5.74 12.35
N GLY A 10 7.25 -6.67 13.27
CA GLY A 10 6.11 -7.25 13.98
C GLY A 10 5.19 -6.29 14.71
N THR A 11 5.57 -5.04 14.85
CA THR A 11 4.75 -4.05 15.52
C THR A 11 3.46 -3.69 14.77
N PHE A 12 3.35 -4.10 13.51
CA PHE A 12 2.21 -3.72 12.65
C PHE A 12 1.29 -4.88 12.31
N LEU A 13 1.41 -5.99 13.04
CA LEU A 13 0.62 -7.18 12.75
C LEU A 13 -0.87 -6.95 12.94
N ASP A 14 -1.26 -6.09 13.87
CA ASP A 14 -2.66 -5.78 14.14
C ASP A 14 -3.30 -4.93 13.05
N GLU A 15 -2.51 -4.15 12.31
CA GLU A 15 -3.02 -3.40 11.17
C GLU A 15 -3.04 -4.20 9.88
N GLY A 16 -2.35 -5.33 9.86
CA GLY A 16 -2.22 -6.15 8.67
C GLY A 16 -1.30 -5.51 7.64
N ASN A 17 -0.15 -6.08 7.47
CA ASN A 17 0.75 -5.72 6.40
C ASN A 17 1.00 -6.97 5.54
N PHE A 18 2.15 -7.10 4.94
CA PHE A 18 2.44 -8.25 4.10
C PHE A 18 3.84 -8.77 4.41
N GLU A 19 4.11 -10.01 4.03
CA GLU A 19 5.45 -10.55 4.08
C GLU A 19 5.89 -10.98 2.69
N THR A 20 7.19 -10.89 2.44
CA THR A 20 7.78 -11.29 1.16
C THR A 20 7.94 -12.80 1.13
N ILE A 21 7.67 -13.37 -0.04
CA ILE A 21 7.78 -14.81 -0.27
C ILE A 21 8.53 -15.02 -1.57
N SER A 22 9.40 -16.03 -1.58
CA SER A 22 10.09 -16.43 -2.80
C SER A 22 9.25 -17.43 -3.56
N PHE A 23 9.06 -17.18 -4.85
CA PHE A 23 8.37 -18.09 -5.74
C PHE A 23 9.26 -18.44 -6.92
N PRO A 24 9.21 -19.69 -7.43
CA PRO A 24 9.84 -19.98 -8.71
C PRO A 24 9.17 -19.13 -9.79
N LYS A 25 9.94 -18.68 -10.75
CA LYS A 25 9.41 -17.84 -11.83
C LYS A 25 8.20 -18.48 -12.53
N SER A 26 8.22 -19.80 -12.67
CA SER A 26 7.14 -20.52 -13.33
C SER A 26 5.82 -20.48 -12.56
N ALA A 27 5.85 -20.19 -11.26
CA ALA A 27 4.64 -20.09 -10.44
C ALA A 27 4.03 -18.69 -10.44
N VAL A 28 4.74 -17.70 -10.98
CA VAL A 28 4.29 -16.31 -10.98
C VAL A 28 3.47 -16.06 -12.24
N PRO A 29 2.22 -15.58 -12.12
CA PRO A 29 1.41 -15.25 -13.30
C PRO A 29 2.10 -14.23 -14.22
N ASP A 30 1.80 -14.28 -15.50
CA ASP A 30 2.49 -13.47 -16.53
C ASP A 30 2.49 -11.98 -16.24
N ARG A 31 1.39 -11.44 -15.72
CA ARG A 31 1.28 -10.00 -15.48
C ARG A 31 1.90 -9.57 -14.14
N ALA A 32 2.23 -10.53 -13.29
CA ALA A 32 2.78 -10.24 -11.98
C ALA A 32 4.30 -10.22 -12.02
N ASP A 33 4.88 -9.36 -11.22
CA ASP A 33 6.31 -9.30 -11.03
C ASP A 33 6.74 -10.08 -9.80
N PHE A 34 5.89 -10.13 -8.77
CA PHE A 34 6.17 -10.89 -7.55
C PHE A 34 4.87 -11.15 -6.78
N GLY A 35 4.98 -11.94 -5.71
CA GLY A 35 3.86 -12.22 -4.82
C GLY A 35 4.23 -11.90 -3.39
N VAL A 36 3.21 -11.58 -2.59
CA VAL A 36 3.36 -11.37 -1.16
C VAL A 36 2.28 -12.13 -0.43
N ARG A 37 2.51 -12.42 0.85
CA ARG A 37 1.48 -12.99 1.71
C ARG A 37 0.83 -11.88 2.51
N VAL A 38 -0.50 -11.83 2.46
CA VAL A 38 -1.27 -10.89 3.27
C VAL A 38 -1.18 -11.32 4.73
N CYS A 39 -0.91 -10.37 5.62
CA CYS A 39 -0.81 -10.63 7.05
C CYS A 39 -1.86 -9.81 7.79
N GLY A 40 -2.54 -10.45 8.73
CA GLY A 40 -3.54 -9.79 9.56
C GLY A 40 -4.88 -9.62 8.89
N ASP A 41 -5.74 -8.83 9.49
CA ASP A 41 -7.14 -8.75 9.11
C ASP A 41 -7.58 -7.39 8.54
N SER A 42 -6.65 -6.47 8.30
CA SER A 42 -7.03 -5.11 7.89
C SER A 42 -7.73 -5.05 6.55
N MET A 43 -7.54 -6.05 5.70
CA MET A 43 -8.15 -6.09 4.37
C MET A 43 -9.32 -7.06 4.26
N GLU A 44 -9.76 -7.63 5.39
CA GLU A 44 -10.97 -8.44 5.43
C GLU A 44 -12.19 -7.55 5.12
N PRO A 45 -13.22 -8.09 4.47
CA PRO A 45 -13.38 -9.47 4.01
C PRO A 45 -12.85 -9.71 2.60
N VAL A 46 -12.18 -8.74 2.00
CA VAL A 46 -11.76 -8.84 0.59
C VAL A 46 -10.49 -9.68 0.45
N TYR A 47 -9.53 -9.47 1.33
CA TYR A 47 -8.30 -10.25 1.39
C TYR A 47 -8.15 -10.82 2.79
N HIS A 48 -7.71 -12.08 2.86
CA HIS A 48 -7.62 -12.82 4.12
C HIS A 48 -6.17 -13.03 4.52
N ASP A 49 -5.95 -13.12 5.83
CA ASP A 49 -4.64 -13.48 6.37
C ASP A 49 -4.13 -14.77 5.71
N GLY A 50 -2.89 -14.75 5.26
CA GLY A 50 -2.28 -15.90 4.61
C GLY A 50 -2.48 -15.97 3.10
N GLN A 51 -3.38 -15.19 2.55
CA GLN A 51 -3.65 -15.18 1.11
C GLN A 51 -2.45 -14.62 0.36
N ILE A 52 -2.18 -15.18 -0.83
CA ILE A 52 -1.15 -14.65 -1.71
C ILE A 52 -1.76 -13.58 -2.60
N ALA A 53 -1.14 -12.41 -2.61
CA ALA A 53 -1.48 -11.32 -3.50
C ALA A 53 -0.39 -11.21 -4.57
N TRP A 54 -0.79 -11.23 -5.84
CA TRP A 54 0.12 -11.08 -6.96
C TRP A 54 0.26 -9.61 -7.30
N ILE A 55 1.50 -9.15 -7.46
CA ILE A 55 1.82 -7.73 -7.54
C ILE A 55 2.46 -7.41 -8.88
N GLN A 56 1.96 -6.38 -9.52
CA GLN A 56 2.59 -5.76 -10.68
C GLN A 56 3.26 -4.47 -10.22
N GLU A 57 4.56 -4.35 -10.45
CA GLU A 57 5.29 -3.14 -10.08
C GLU A 57 4.71 -1.92 -10.78
N CYS A 58 4.51 -0.86 -10.03
CA CYS A 58 4.09 0.43 -10.57
C CYS A 58 4.42 1.52 -9.55
N SER A 59 4.47 2.75 -10.02
CA SER A 59 4.73 3.89 -9.16
C SER A 59 3.50 4.78 -8.97
N GLU A 60 2.40 4.45 -9.63
CA GLU A 60 1.16 5.21 -9.56
C GLU A 60 -0.03 4.27 -9.49
N LEU A 61 -1.04 4.69 -8.75
CA LEU A 61 -2.31 3.98 -8.64
C LEU A 61 -3.45 4.97 -8.80
N SER A 62 -4.57 4.48 -9.30
CA SER A 62 -5.82 5.24 -9.33
C SER A 62 -6.63 4.98 -8.07
N PRO A 63 -7.44 5.94 -7.63
CA PRO A 63 -8.35 5.71 -6.51
C PRO A 63 -9.19 4.46 -6.73
N GLY A 64 -9.30 3.64 -5.69
CA GLY A 64 -10.03 2.39 -5.71
C GLY A 64 -9.18 1.17 -5.99
N GLU A 65 -7.97 1.34 -6.50
CA GLU A 65 -7.06 0.21 -6.71
C GLU A 65 -6.41 -0.22 -5.41
N VAL A 66 -6.15 -1.51 -5.28
CA VAL A 66 -5.42 -2.05 -4.13
C VAL A 66 -3.94 -2.12 -4.49
N GLY A 67 -3.10 -1.69 -3.59
CA GLY A 67 -1.67 -1.67 -3.82
C GLY A 67 -0.85 -2.02 -2.60
N ILE A 68 0.45 -2.05 -2.85
CA ILE A 68 1.49 -2.25 -1.84
C ILE A 68 2.23 -0.93 -1.69
N PHE A 69 2.44 -0.53 -0.45
CA PHE A 69 3.03 0.77 -0.13
C PHE A 69 4.13 0.60 0.91
N MET A 70 5.13 1.48 0.82
CA MET A 70 6.09 1.67 1.90
C MET A 70 5.80 3.05 2.50
N TYR A 71 5.58 3.10 3.80
CA TYR A 71 5.29 4.33 4.50
C TYR A 71 6.05 4.35 5.83
N ASP A 72 6.92 5.31 5.98
CA ASP A 72 7.78 5.45 7.16
C ASP A 72 8.56 4.16 7.48
N GLY A 73 9.02 3.49 6.43
CA GLY A 73 9.82 2.27 6.57
C GLY A 73 9.05 0.98 6.70
N ASP A 74 7.73 1.05 6.76
CA ASP A 74 6.88 -0.14 6.92
C ASP A 74 6.10 -0.43 5.65
N GLY A 75 5.82 -1.70 5.40
CA GLY A 75 5.06 -2.15 4.24
C GLY A 75 3.60 -2.36 4.57
N TYR A 76 2.72 -1.89 3.68
CA TYR A 76 1.27 -2.02 3.84
C TYR A 76 0.63 -2.50 2.55
N ILE A 77 -0.45 -3.28 2.70
CA ILE A 77 -1.39 -3.57 1.62
C ILE A 77 -2.69 -2.85 1.95
N LYS A 78 -3.11 -1.94 1.08
CA LYS A 78 -4.29 -1.08 1.33
C LYS A 78 -4.95 -0.73 0.01
N MET A 79 -6.20 -0.28 0.08
CA MET A 79 -6.84 0.36 -1.06
C MET A 79 -6.37 1.80 -1.13
N TYR A 80 -6.01 2.25 -2.33
CA TYR A 80 -5.53 3.61 -2.56
C TYR A 80 -6.69 4.56 -2.79
N ASP A 81 -6.60 5.74 -2.19
CA ASP A 81 -7.52 6.84 -2.47
C ASP A 81 -6.78 8.15 -2.34
N GLU A 82 -7.44 9.24 -2.71
CA GLU A 82 -6.91 10.59 -2.63
C GLU A 82 -7.98 11.53 -2.12
N GLN A 83 -7.55 12.58 -1.44
CA GLN A 83 -8.45 13.63 -0.96
C GLN A 83 -7.75 14.97 -0.98
N GLU A 84 -8.53 16.05 -0.96
CA GLU A 84 -7.94 17.36 -0.70
C GLU A 84 -7.38 17.37 0.72
N PRO A 85 -6.19 17.96 0.92
CA PRO A 85 -5.66 18.12 2.27
C PRO A 85 -6.60 18.96 3.12
N ARG A 86 -6.60 18.68 4.42
CA ARG A 86 -7.33 19.50 5.37
C ARG A 86 -6.77 20.93 5.34
N GLU A 87 -7.60 21.90 5.69
CA GLU A 87 -7.21 23.32 5.68
C GLU A 87 -5.88 23.53 6.41
N ALA A 88 -5.71 22.92 7.57
CA ALA A 88 -4.49 23.06 8.36
C ALA A 88 -3.25 22.49 7.70
N ASP A 89 -3.41 21.60 6.72
CA ASP A 89 -2.30 20.90 6.08
C ASP A 89 -1.98 21.45 4.68
N ARG A 90 -2.77 22.37 4.17
CA ARG A 90 -2.64 22.83 2.77
C ARG A 90 -1.26 23.36 2.44
N TYR A 91 -0.60 24.02 3.36
CA TYR A 91 0.74 24.55 3.12
C TYR A 91 1.72 23.45 2.73
N ASP A 92 1.65 22.30 3.42
CA ASP A 92 2.58 21.20 3.18
C ASP A 92 2.30 20.46 1.87
N PHE A 93 1.11 20.64 1.29
CA PHE A 93 0.74 20.02 0.02
C PHE A 93 0.76 21.00 -1.15
N THR A 94 1.24 22.23 -0.92
CA THR A 94 1.33 23.26 -1.96
C THR A 94 2.80 23.42 -2.34
N ASP A 95 3.09 23.26 -3.63
CA ASP A 95 4.48 23.37 -4.10
C ASP A 95 4.89 24.83 -4.33
N SER A 96 6.12 25.02 -4.80
CA SER A 96 6.71 26.35 -4.92
C SER A 96 5.99 27.23 -5.94
N ASP A 97 5.25 26.65 -6.89
CA ASP A 97 4.51 27.43 -7.88
C ASP A 97 3.05 27.67 -7.48
N GLY A 98 2.68 27.27 -6.27
CA GLY A 98 1.34 27.47 -5.75
C GLY A 98 0.36 26.36 -6.07
N THR A 99 0.78 25.29 -6.71
CA THR A 99 -0.10 24.16 -7.04
C THR A 99 -0.38 23.32 -5.80
N LEU A 100 -1.66 23.13 -5.51
CA LEU A 100 -2.09 22.25 -4.43
C LEU A 100 -2.16 20.81 -4.94
N HIS A 101 -1.48 19.91 -4.26
CA HIS A 101 -1.49 18.49 -4.58
C HIS A 101 -2.47 17.75 -3.69
N MET A 102 -3.04 16.66 -4.23
CA MET A 102 -3.94 15.80 -3.46
C MET A 102 -3.13 14.99 -2.46
N GLN A 103 -3.76 14.66 -1.35
CA GLN A 103 -3.18 13.81 -0.31
C GLN A 103 -3.55 12.36 -0.56
N SER A 104 -2.56 11.48 -0.54
CA SER A 104 -2.82 10.04 -0.61
C SER A 104 -3.43 9.54 0.67
N VAL A 105 -4.37 8.60 0.54
CA VAL A 105 -5.07 7.98 1.66
C VAL A 105 -4.99 6.47 1.48
N LEU A 106 -4.58 5.77 2.52
CA LEU A 106 -4.48 4.32 2.52
C LEU A 106 -5.64 3.75 3.34
N ILE A 107 -6.52 2.99 2.68
CA ILE A 107 -7.77 2.56 3.27
C ILE A 107 -7.77 1.05 3.49
N SER A 108 -8.12 0.64 4.70
CA SER A 108 -8.38 -0.75 5.04
C SER A 108 -9.82 -1.10 4.70
N TYR A 109 -10.06 -2.28 4.09
CA TYR A 109 -11.43 -2.73 3.88
C TYR A 109 -12.12 -3.04 5.20
N ASN A 110 -11.37 -3.49 6.20
CA ASN A 110 -11.90 -3.74 7.52
C ASN A 110 -12.09 -2.41 8.24
N LYS A 111 -13.32 -2.04 8.51
CA LYS A 111 -13.67 -0.71 9.02
C LYS A 111 -13.29 -0.47 10.48
N LYS A 112 -12.80 -1.48 11.17
CA LYS A 112 -12.25 -1.23 12.52
C LYS A 112 -10.91 -0.47 12.46
N TYR A 113 -10.28 -0.41 11.28
CA TYR A 113 -9.04 0.35 11.07
C TYR A 113 -9.36 1.66 10.38
N GLU A 114 -8.84 2.74 10.92
CA GLU A 114 -9.04 4.06 10.33
C GLU A 114 -8.16 4.29 9.12
N PRO A 115 -8.61 5.11 8.15
CA PRO A 115 -7.76 5.48 7.02
C PRO A 115 -6.47 6.15 7.47
N LYS A 116 -5.37 5.85 6.78
CA LYS A 116 -4.09 6.51 6.99
C LYS A 116 -3.96 7.65 6.00
N LEU A 117 -3.86 8.86 6.51
CA LEU A 117 -3.57 10.03 5.69
C LEU A 117 -2.06 10.14 5.56
N VAL A 118 -1.56 10.08 4.34
CA VAL A 118 -0.11 10.08 4.10
C VAL A 118 0.44 11.49 4.30
N SER A 119 1.36 11.64 5.24
CA SER A 119 2.02 12.92 5.49
C SER A 119 3.05 13.20 4.39
N PRO A 120 3.13 14.44 3.87
CA PRO A 120 4.15 14.80 2.88
C PRO A 120 5.55 14.90 3.50
N LEU A 121 5.62 14.85 4.83
CA LEU A 121 6.90 14.98 5.55
C LEU A 121 7.53 13.62 5.86
N VAL A 122 6.86 12.54 5.49
CA VAL A 122 7.29 11.17 5.78
C VAL A 122 7.52 10.45 4.46
N ARG A 123 8.54 9.60 4.42
CA ARG A 123 8.85 8.84 3.20
C ARG A 123 7.68 7.92 2.85
N PHE A 124 7.22 8.04 1.62
CA PHE A 124 6.12 7.25 1.10
C PHE A 124 6.40 6.84 -0.34
N SER A 125 6.14 5.60 -0.68
CA SER A 125 6.22 5.15 -2.07
C SER A 125 5.16 4.10 -2.37
N ILE A 126 4.70 4.12 -3.60
CA ILE A 126 3.84 3.08 -4.16
C ILE A 126 4.78 2.05 -4.77
N VAL A 127 4.64 0.79 -4.36
CA VAL A 127 5.50 -0.31 -4.82
C VAL A 127 4.86 -1.06 -5.97
N GLY A 128 3.55 -1.28 -5.89
CA GLY A 128 2.88 -2.05 -6.92
C GLY A 128 1.39 -2.13 -6.75
N ARG A 129 0.76 -2.72 -7.75
CA ARG A 129 -0.69 -2.93 -7.84
C ARG A 129 -0.99 -4.39 -7.57
N VAL A 130 -2.02 -4.65 -6.76
CA VAL A 130 -2.52 -6.00 -6.54
C VAL A 130 -3.40 -6.40 -7.71
N LEU A 131 -3.12 -7.55 -8.31
CA LEU A 131 -3.82 -8.03 -9.51
C LEU A 131 -5.03 -8.90 -9.20
N ASN A 132 -5.04 -9.58 -8.06
CA ASN A 132 -6.11 -10.53 -7.73
C ASN A 132 -7.03 -10.10 -6.59
#